data_dcc4cf455f459df93714a5ce9d53057e
#
_entry.id   dcc4cf455f459df93714a5ce9d53057e
#
_cell.length_a   1.000
_cell.length_b   1.000
_cell.length_c   1.000
_cell.angle_alpha   90.00
_cell.angle_beta   90.00
_cell.angle_gamma   90.00
#
_symmetry.space_group_name_H-M   'P 1'
#
loop_
_entity.id
_entity.type
_entity.pdbx_description
1 polymer ?
#
loop_
_entity_poly.entity_id
_entity_poly.type
_entity_poly.pdbx_seq_one_letter_code
_entity_poly.pdbx_strand_id
1 'polypeptide(L)'
;GGGSPQDTCKAIGIISNNPEFADVRSLEGLSPTNKPSVPILAIPTTAGTAAEVTINYVITDEEKRRKFVCVDPHDIPQVAFIDADMMDGMPPALKAATGVDALTHAIEGYITRGAWALTDALHIKAIEIIAGALRGSVAGDKDAGEEMALGQYVAGMGFSNVGLGLVHGMAHPLGAFYNTPHGVANAILLPHVMRYNADFTGEKYRDIARVMGVK
;
A
#
# COMPACT_ATOMS: atom_id res chain seq x y z
N GLY A 1 9.61 -9.05 6.17
CA GLY A 1 9.00 -8.17 7.16
C GLY A 1 7.74 -7.49 6.65
N GLY A 2 7.06 -6.71 7.50
CA GLY A 2 5.94 -5.83 7.08
C GLY A 2 6.44 -4.57 6.35
N GLY A 3 5.58 -3.56 6.18
CA GLY A 3 5.92 -2.32 5.45
C GLY A 3 7.16 -1.60 5.99
N SER A 4 7.19 -1.28 7.28
CA SER A 4 8.31 -0.49 7.85
C SER A 4 9.70 -1.12 7.67
N PRO A 5 9.93 -2.43 7.91
CA PRO A 5 11.22 -3.05 7.60
C PRO A 5 11.55 -3.01 6.09
N GLN A 6 10.57 -3.19 5.22
CA GLN A 6 10.78 -3.14 3.76
C GLN A 6 11.13 -1.71 3.32
N ASP A 7 10.41 -0.70 3.79
CA ASP A 7 10.69 0.71 3.52
C ASP A 7 12.10 1.11 4.00
N THR A 8 12.50 0.63 5.18
CA THR A 8 13.87 0.84 5.70
C THR A 8 14.91 0.18 4.78
N CYS A 9 14.65 -1.05 4.31
CA CYS A 9 15.55 -1.72 3.37
C CYS A 9 15.68 -0.98 2.05
N LYS A 10 14.59 -0.41 1.53
CA LYS A 10 14.62 0.42 0.31
C LYS A 10 15.49 1.66 0.51
N ALA A 11 15.28 2.39 1.62
CA ALA A 11 16.09 3.55 1.97
C ALA A 11 17.58 3.21 2.08
N ILE A 12 17.92 2.13 2.80
CA ILE A 12 19.30 1.66 2.93
C ILE A 12 19.87 1.29 1.56
N GLY A 13 19.11 0.55 0.75
CA GLY A 13 19.53 0.10 -0.56
C GLY A 13 19.85 1.25 -1.51
N ILE A 14 19.01 2.27 -1.55
CA ILE A 14 19.24 3.48 -2.36
C ILE A 14 20.47 4.24 -1.88
N ILE A 15 20.55 4.55 -0.57
CA ILE A 15 21.65 5.33 0.01
C ILE A 15 23.01 4.61 -0.17
N SER A 16 23.02 3.28 -0.10
CA SER A 16 24.24 2.49 -0.27
C SER A 16 24.94 2.74 -1.62
N ASN A 17 24.19 2.97 -2.69
CA ASN A 17 24.71 3.27 -4.02
C ASN A 17 24.71 4.77 -4.36
N ASN A 18 23.99 5.59 -3.56
CA ASN A 18 23.87 7.04 -3.74
C ASN A 18 24.20 7.77 -2.42
N PRO A 19 25.47 7.73 -1.96
CA PRO A 19 25.87 8.23 -0.64
C PRO A 19 25.68 9.75 -0.46
N GLU A 20 25.50 10.49 -1.53
CA GLU A 20 25.11 11.89 -1.51
C GLU A 20 23.75 12.13 -0.82
N PHE A 21 22.90 11.11 -0.73
CA PHE A 21 21.60 11.11 -0.04
C PHE A 21 21.67 10.47 1.36
N ALA A 22 22.81 10.50 2.04
CA ALA A 22 23.00 9.91 3.38
C ALA A 22 21.99 10.41 4.42
N ASP A 23 21.53 11.67 4.32
CA ASP A 23 20.32 12.11 5.03
C ASP A 23 19.07 11.66 4.24
N VAL A 24 18.37 10.68 4.78
CA VAL A 24 17.16 10.11 4.14
C VAL A 24 16.06 11.16 3.84
N ARG A 25 16.06 12.29 4.55
CA ARG A 25 15.14 13.41 4.29
C ARG A 25 15.34 14.02 2.90
N SER A 26 16.54 13.93 2.35
CA SER A 26 16.86 14.41 1.00
C SER A 26 16.20 13.58 -0.12
N LEU A 27 15.66 12.42 0.22
CA LEU A 27 14.95 11.52 -0.70
C LEU A 27 13.43 11.76 -0.73
N GLU A 28 12.91 12.75 0.02
CA GLU A 28 11.49 13.07 0.05
C GLU A 28 10.96 13.47 -1.34
N GLY A 29 9.82 12.90 -1.73
CA GLY A 29 9.17 13.16 -3.02
C GLY A 29 9.73 12.29 -4.14
N LEU A 30 9.73 12.82 -5.36
CA LEU A 30 10.33 12.16 -6.51
C LEU A 30 11.85 12.20 -6.38
N SER A 31 12.45 11.05 -6.26
CA SER A 31 13.87 10.96 -5.97
C SER A 31 14.74 11.27 -7.21
N PRO A 32 15.76 12.11 -7.06
CA PRO A 32 16.71 12.38 -8.12
C PRO A 32 17.87 11.38 -8.17
N THR A 33 17.74 10.16 -7.64
CA THR A 33 18.85 9.19 -7.62
C THR A 33 19.23 8.76 -9.02
N ASN A 34 20.54 8.57 -9.25
CA ASN A 34 21.08 8.20 -10.55
C ASN A 34 21.46 6.73 -10.65
N LYS A 35 21.54 6.05 -9.51
CA LYS A 35 21.96 4.65 -9.46
C LYS A 35 20.86 3.82 -8.77
N PRO A 36 20.61 2.61 -9.28
CA PRO A 36 19.68 1.70 -8.63
C PRO A 36 20.15 1.35 -7.21
N SER A 37 19.22 0.94 -6.38
CA SER A 37 19.53 0.37 -5.07
C SER A 37 20.42 -0.87 -5.20
N VAL A 38 21.04 -1.28 -4.11
CA VAL A 38 21.56 -2.65 -4.03
C VAL A 38 20.41 -3.64 -4.24
N PRO A 39 20.67 -4.87 -4.74
CA PRO A 39 19.63 -5.85 -4.96
C PRO A 39 18.77 -6.10 -3.71
N ILE A 40 17.44 -5.96 -3.84
CA ILE A 40 16.48 -6.20 -2.78
C ILE A 40 15.66 -7.45 -3.10
N LEU A 41 15.65 -8.39 -2.17
CA LEU A 41 14.76 -9.55 -2.18
C LEU A 41 13.72 -9.34 -1.07
N ALA A 42 12.45 -9.25 -1.42
CA ALA A 42 11.39 -8.95 -0.48
C ALA A 42 10.57 -10.19 -0.13
N ILE A 43 10.36 -10.41 1.17
CA ILE A 43 9.47 -11.46 1.70
C ILE A 43 8.51 -10.75 2.67
N PRO A 44 7.31 -10.37 2.22
CA PRO A 44 6.34 -9.71 3.07
C PRO A 44 5.78 -10.65 4.15
N THR A 45 5.57 -10.11 5.34
CA THR A 45 4.93 -10.81 6.46
C THR A 45 3.62 -10.15 6.87
N THR A 46 3.11 -9.24 6.05
CA THR A 46 1.80 -8.59 6.18
C THR A 46 1.13 -8.51 4.83
N ALA A 47 -0.18 -8.71 4.78
CA ALA A 47 -0.99 -8.54 3.58
C ALA A 47 -1.64 -7.15 3.61
N GLY A 48 -0.94 -6.13 3.10
CA GLY A 48 -1.45 -4.76 3.17
C GLY A 48 -0.69 -3.75 2.32
N THR A 49 0.55 -3.44 2.68
CA THR A 49 1.30 -2.30 2.12
C THR A 49 1.79 -2.49 0.69
N ALA A 50 1.96 -3.74 0.26
CA ALA A 50 2.56 -4.10 -1.02
C ALA A 50 3.95 -3.45 -1.27
N ALA A 51 4.72 -3.17 -0.21
CA ALA A 51 6.04 -2.55 -0.32
C ALA A 51 7.00 -3.37 -1.18
N GLU A 52 6.76 -4.68 -1.30
CA GLU A 52 7.55 -5.63 -2.10
C GLU A 52 7.41 -5.42 -3.62
N VAL A 53 6.44 -4.61 -4.07
CA VAL A 53 6.15 -4.40 -5.50
C VAL A 53 6.02 -2.92 -5.89
N THR A 54 6.23 -2.01 -4.94
CA THR A 54 6.05 -0.58 -5.16
C THR A 54 7.36 0.20 -5.26
N ILE A 55 7.30 1.33 -5.95
CA ILE A 55 8.39 2.31 -6.04
C ILE A 55 8.40 3.30 -4.87
N ASN A 56 7.50 3.12 -3.91
CA ASN A 56 7.34 4.03 -2.78
C ASN A 56 7.94 3.43 -1.51
N TYR A 57 8.44 4.28 -0.64
CA TYR A 57 8.73 3.96 0.75
C TYR A 57 8.42 5.16 1.65
N VAL A 58 8.02 4.89 2.89
CA VAL A 58 7.54 5.92 3.81
C VAL A 58 8.43 5.95 5.05
N ILE A 59 8.99 7.10 5.34
CA ILE A 59 9.87 7.32 6.48
C ILE A 59 9.18 8.23 7.50
N THR A 60 9.36 7.93 8.78
CA THR A 60 8.91 8.79 9.87
C THR A 60 10.05 9.70 10.32
N ASP A 61 9.85 11.01 10.20
CA ASP A 61 10.70 12.03 10.78
C ASP A 61 10.19 12.36 12.18
N GLU A 62 10.84 11.80 13.19
CA GLU A 62 10.43 11.96 14.58
C GLU A 62 10.64 13.40 15.08
N GLU A 63 11.69 14.09 14.59
CA GLU A 63 11.96 15.47 14.97
C GLU A 63 10.85 16.42 14.52
N LYS A 64 10.40 16.25 13.25
CA LYS A 64 9.33 17.07 12.67
C LYS A 64 7.95 16.48 12.90
N ARG A 65 7.85 15.31 13.56
CA ARG A 65 6.61 14.58 13.82
C ARG A 65 5.75 14.41 12.55
N ARG A 66 6.38 13.99 11.45
CA ARG A 66 5.71 13.80 10.18
C ARG A 66 6.17 12.51 9.50
N LYS A 67 5.32 11.97 8.66
CA LYS A 67 5.69 10.95 7.67
C LYS A 67 5.90 11.61 6.32
N PHE A 68 6.93 11.19 5.61
CA PHE A 68 7.17 11.61 4.24
C PHE A 68 7.35 10.42 3.32
N VAL A 69 6.92 10.61 2.08
CA VAL A 69 6.97 9.56 1.05
C VAL A 69 8.15 9.84 0.15
N CYS A 70 8.93 8.79 -0.10
CA CYS A 70 9.96 8.76 -1.12
C CYS A 70 9.45 7.91 -2.29
N VAL A 71 9.72 8.36 -3.50
CA VAL A 71 9.26 7.68 -4.74
C VAL A 71 10.45 7.55 -5.67
N ASP A 72 10.92 6.33 -5.90
CA ASP A 72 12.07 6.07 -6.77
C ASP A 72 11.92 4.71 -7.48
N PRO A 73 11.83 4.69 -8.83
CA PRO A 73 11.83 3.44 -9.56
C PRO A 73 13.05 2.55 -9.31
N HIS A 74 14.14 3.13 -8.82
CA HIS A 74 15.38 2.42 -8.52
C HIS A 74 15.32 1.58 -7.24
N ASP A 75 14.29 1.72 -6.42
CA ASP A 75 14.17 0.99 -5.14
C ASP A 75 13.25 -0.23 -5.21
N ILE A 76 12.58 -0.45 -6.33
CA ILE A 76 11.66 -1.57 -6.45
C ILE A 76 12.40 -2.90 -6.23
N PRO A 77 11.90 -3.78 -5.33
CA PRO A 77 12.54 -5.08 -5.14
C PRO A 77 12.64 -5.88 -6.44
N GLN A 78 13.79 -6.50 -6.66
CA GLN A 78 14.03 -7.30 -7.86
C GLN A 78 13.28 -8.62 -7.85
N VAL A 79 13.04 -9.16 -6.66
CA VAL A 79 12.25 -10.38 -6.46
C VAL A 79 11.38 -10.20 -5.23
N ALA A 80 10.10 -10.54 -5.36
CA ALA A 80 9.16 -10.64 -4.26
C ALA A 80 8.71 -12.10 -4.10
N PHE A 81 8.84 -12.65 -2.89
CA PHE A 81 8.33 -13.97 -2.54
C PHE A 81 7.01 -13.79 -1.77
N ILE A 82 5.89 -14.00 -2.46
CA ILE A 82 4.56 -13.86 -1.89
C ILE A 82 4.16 -15.23 -1.34
N ASP A 83 4.33 -15.42 -0.05
CA ASP A 83 4.07 -16.64 0.67
C ASP A 83 3.12 -16.35 1.84
N ALA A 84 1.89 -16.85 1.76
CA ALA A 84 0.86 -16.62 2.75
C ALA A 84 1.22 -17.19 4.14
N ASP A 85 2.00 -18.28 4.19
CA ASP A 85 2.46 -18.86 5.46
C ASP A 85 3.35 -17.87 6.24
N MET A 86 4.09 -16.99 5.54
CA MET A 86 4.87 -15.92 6.18
C MET A 86 3.99 -14.83 6.80
N MET A 87 2.72 -14.75 6.42
CA MET A 87 1.73 -13.76 6.89
C MET A 87 0.79 -14.34 7.98
N ASP A 88 0.77 -15.65 8.17
CA ASP A 88 -0.16 -16.33 9.09
C ASP A 88 0.01 -15.90 10.55
N GLY A 89 1.22 -15.51 10.93
CA GLY A 89 1.52 -15.03 12.29
C GLY A 89 0.91 -13.68 12.67
N MET A 90 0.21 -13.00 11.74
CA MET A 90 -0.45 -11.74 12.06
C MET A 90 -1.64 -11.95 13.02
N PRO A 91 -1.74 -11.17 14.13
CA PRO A 91 -2.95 -11.14 14.95
C PRO A 91 -4.18 -10.69 14.13
N PRO A 92 -5.41 -11.14 14.46
CA PRO A 92 -6.62 -10.78 13.72
C PRO A 92 -6.83 -9.27 13.54
N ALA A 93 -6.53 -8.47 14.56
CA ALA A 93 -6.62 -7.01 14.47
C ALA A 93 -5.65 -6.42 13.43
N LEU A 94 -4.45 -7.00 13.30
CA LEU A 94 -3.47 -6.58 12.29
C LEU A 94 -3.92 -7.05 10.91
N LYS A 95 -4.40 -8.28 10.75
CA LYS A 95 -4.98 -8.78 9.49
C LYS A 95 -6.11 -7.87 9.01
N ALA A 96 -7.01 -7.46 9.91
CA ALA A 96 -8.10 -6.54 9.57
C ALA A 96 -7.57 -5.17 9.13
N ALA A 97 -6.66 -4.57 9.90
CA ALA A 97 -6.13 -3.25 9.61
C ALA A 97 -5.35 -3.22 8.28
N THR A 98 -4.43 -4.18 8.07
CA THR A 98 -3.63 -4.24 6.83
C THR A 98 -4.48 -4.63 5.62
N GLY A 99 -5.50 -5.47 5.80
CA GLY A 99 -6.41 -5.83 4.72
C GLY A 99 -7.31 -4.67 4.27
N VAL A 100 -7.78 -3.84 5.20
CA VAL A 100 -8.50 -2.60 4.84
C VAL A 100 -7.56 -1.58 4.19
N ASP A 101 -6.29 -1.54 4.59
CA ASP A 101 -5.26 -0.75 3.94
C ASP A 101 -5.10 -1.17 2.46
N ALA A 102 -4.93 -2.47 2.19
CA ALA A 102 -4.89 -3.01 0.83
C ALA A 102 -6.14 -2.69 0.01
N LEU A 103 -7.32 -2.78 0.61
CA LEU A 103 -8.58 -2.38 -0.04
C LEU A 103 -8.57 -0.88 -0.37
N THR A 104 -8.09 -0.06 0.54
CA THR A 104 -7.99 1.39 0.34
C THR A 104 -7.02 1.73 -0.80
N HIS A 105 -5.87 1.05 -0.86
CA HIS A 105 -4.92 1.17 -1.97
C HIS A 105 -5.61 0.90 -3.31
N ALA A 106 -6.35 -0.22 -3.40
CA ALA A 106 -7.03 -0.60 -4.63
C ALA A 106 -8.15 0.40 -5.02
N ILE A 107 -8.95 0.87 -4.05
CA ILE A 107 -10.02 1.85 -4.30
C ILE A 107 -9.43 3.19 -4.73
N GLU A 108 -8.46 3.73 -4.01
CA GLU A 108 -7.85 5.02 -4.35
C GLU A 108 -7.09 4.96 -5.68
N GLY A 109 -6.34 3.88 -5.93
CA GLY A 109 -5.67 3.67 -7.20
C GLY A 109 -6.63 3.53 -8.38
N TYR A 110 -7.84 2.96 -8.16
CA TYR A 110 -8.87 2.87 -9.19
C TYR A 110 -9.47 4.23 -9.57
N ILE A 111 -9.70 5.10 -8.58
CA ILE A 111 -10.36 6.40 -8.80
C ILE A 111 -9.41 7.56 -9.05
N THR A 112 -8.09 7.37 -8.89
CA THR A 112 -7.11 8.45 -9.10
C THR A 112 -7.13 8.97 -10.54
N ARG A 113 -6.75 10.23 -10.71
CA ARG A 113 -6.69 10.87 -12.06
C ARG A 113 -5.65 10.24 -12.99
N GLY A 114 -4.62 9.61 -12.42
CA GLY A 114 -3.60 8.89 -13.16
C GLY A 114 -4.02 7.51 -13.67
N ALA A 115 -5.20 7.02 -13.25
CA ALA A 115 -5.69 5.69 -13.60
C ALA A 115 -5.93 5.53 -15.10
N TRP A 116 -5.63 4.33 -15.62
CA TRP A 116 -5.78 3.97 -17.02
C TRP A 116 -6.13 2.48 -17.15
N ALA A 117 -6.47 2.03 -18.34
CA ALA A 117 -7.08 0.71 -18.57
C ALA A 117 -6.36 -0.47 -17.89
N LEU A 118 -5.02 -0.52 -17.91
CA LEU A 118 -4.28 -1.60 -17.28
C LEU A 118 -4.37 -1.52 -15.75
N THR A 119 -4.16 -0.34 -15.17
CA THR A 119 -4.24 -0.17 -13.71
C THR A 119 -5.66 -0.34 -13.21
N ASP A 120 -6.68 0.08 -13.98
CA ASP A 120 -8.08 -0.15 -13.67
C ASP A 120 -8.39 -1.67 -13.59
N ALA A 121 -7.88 -2.47 -14.53
CA ALA A 121 -8.03 -3.92 -14.50
C ALA A 121 -7.38 -4.57 -13.25
N LEU A 122 -6.19 -4.11 -12.86
CA LEU A 122 -5.51 -4.58 -11.66
C LEU A 122 -6.29 -4.21 -10.40
N HIS A 123 -6.71 -2.96 -10.28
CA HIS A 123 -7.40 -2.47 -9.08
C HIS A 123 -8.78 -3.13 -8.89
N ILE A 124 -9.56 -3.25 -9.96
CA ILE A 124 -10.89 -3.91 -9.89
C ILE A 124 -10.73 -5.37 -9.47
N LYS A 125 -9.70 -6.07 -10.00
CA LYS A 125 -9.43 -7.46 -9.59
C LYS A 125 -8.94 -7.53 -8.14
N ALA A 126 -8.10 -6.61 -7.70
CA ALA A 126 -7.68 -6.54 -6.30
C ALA A 126 -8.86 -6.30 -5.35
N ILE A 127 -9.77 -5.39 -5.68
CA ILE A 127 -10.97 -5.11 -4.87
C ILE A 127 -11.84 -6.37 -4.76
N GLU A 128 -12.08 -7.07 -5.86
CA GLU A 128 -12.85 -8.33 -5.87
C GLU A 128 -12.25 -9.37 -4.93
N ILE A 129 -10.94 -9.63 -5.06
CA ILE A 129 -10.22 -10.60 -4.24
C ILE A 129 -10.27 -10.21 -2.76
N ILE A 130 -9.85 -8.99 -2.44
CA ILE A 130 -9.74 -8.51 -1.05
C ILE A 130 -11.12 -8.48 -0.37
N ALA A 131 -12.15 -8.00 -1.06
CA ALA A 131 -13.51 -7.94 -0.50
C ALA A 131 -14.06 -9.34 -0.19
N GLY A 132 -13.74 -10.34 -1.02
CA GLY A 132 -14.13 -11.74 -0.80
C GLY A 132 -13.37 -12.39 0.34
N ALA A 133 -12.08 -12.14 0.46
CA ALA A 133 -11.17 -12.87 1.33
C ALA A 133 -10.99 -12.25 2.73
N LEU A 134 -11.10 -10.94 2.89
CA LEU A 134 -10.69 -10.23 4.11
C LEU A 134 -11.30 -10.80 5.38
N ARG A 135 -12.60 -11.05 5.40
CA ARG A 135 -13.29 -11.56 6.59
C ARG A 135 -12.85 -12.98 6.95
N GLY A 136 -12.68 -13.86 5.94
CA GLY A 136 -12.16 -15.22 6.12
C GLY A 136 -10.73 -15.21 6.67
N SER A 137 -9.87 -14.40 6.08
CA SER A 137 -8.47 -14.25 6.53
C SER A 137 -8.37 -13.78 7.98
N VAL A 138 -9.19 -12.80 8.37
CA VAL A 138 -9.25 -12.33 9.78
C VAL A 138 -9.74 -13.44 10.71
N ALA A 139 -10.65 -14.30 10.25
CA ALA A 139 -11.14 -15.45 11.01
C ALA A 139 -10.15 -16.63 11.05
N GLY A 140 -9.03 -16.55 10.35
CA GLY A 140 -7.98 -17.59 10.34
C GLY A 140 -8.13 -18.64 9.24
N ASP A 141 -8.97 -18.39 8.23
CA ASP A 141 -9.08 -19.21 7.04
C ASP A 141 -7.82 -19.07 6.18
N LYS A 142 -7.17 -20.20 5.87
CA LYS A 142 -5.90 -20.21 5.14
C LYS A 142 -6.07 -19.88 3.67
N ASP A 143 -7.10 -20.40 3.03
CA ASP A 143 -7.37 -20.11 1.61
C ASP A 143 -7.66 -18.62 1.43
N ALA A 144 -8.43 -18.03 2.35
CA ALA A 144 -8.63 -16.58 2.39
C ALA A 144 -7.34 -15.80 2.69
N GLY A 145 -6.41 -16.38 3.44
CA GLY A 145 -5.08 -15.83 3.67
C GLY A 145 -4.25 -15.75 2.39
N GLU A 146 -4.28 -16.79 1.57
CA GLU A 146 -3.63 -16.84 0.25
C GLU A 146 -4.22 -15.79 -0.71
N GLU A 147 -5.54 -15.69 -0.75
CA GLU A 147 -6.24 -14.68 -1.55
C GLU A 147 -5.88 -13.26 -1.09
N MET A 148 -5.77 -13.02 0.23
CA MET A 148 -5.34 -11.72 0.75
C MET A 148 -3.89 -11.39 0.35
N ALA A 149 -2.99 -12.35 0.38
CA ALA A 149 -1.60 -12.17 -0.07
C ALA A 149 -1.54 -11.79 -1.55
N LEU A 150 -2.34 -12.47 -2.39
CA LEU A 150 -2.47 -12.15 -3.82
C LEU A 150 -3.12 -10.76 -4.02
N GLY A 151 -4.25 -10.50 -3.36
CA GLY A 151 -5.04 -9.29 -3.57
C GLY A 151 -4.25 -8.01 -3.25
N GLN A 152 -3.50 -8.00 -2.13
CA GLN A 152 -2.67 -6.85 -1.77
C GLN A 152 -1.53 -6.63 -2.78
N TYR A 153 -0.91 -7.70 -3.28
CA TYR A 153 0.14 -7.62 -4.28
C TYR A 153 -0.38 -7.04 -5.61
N VAL A 154 -1.55 -7.51 -6.07
CA VAL A 154 -2.20 -6.98 -7.28
C VAL A 154 -2.56 -5.50 -7.11
N ALA A 155 -3.06 -5.08 -5.93
CA ALA A 155 -3.30 -3.68 -5.61
C ALA A 155 -2.00 -2.86 -5.73
N GLY A 156 -0.89 -3.40 -5.21
CA GLY A 156 0.44 -2.79 -5.29
C GLY A 156 0.92 -2.55 -6.70
N MET A 157 0.79 -3.56 -7.57
CA MET A 157 1.11 -3.42 -8.99
C MET A 157 0.32 -2.29 -9.65
N GLY A 158 -0.93 -2.08 -9.23
CA GLY A 158 -1.78 -1.00 -9.74
C GLY A 158 -1.33 0.36 -9.24
N PHE A 159 -1.42 0.62 -7.92
CA PHE A 159 -1.22 1.95 -7.37
C PHE A 159 0.23 2.46 -7.47
N SER A 160 1.21 1.59 -7.52
CA SER A 160 2.60 1.97 -7.74
C SER A 160 2.81 2.77 -9.04
N ASN A 161 1.92 2.61 -10.02
CA ASN A 161 1.99 3.30 -11.31
C ASN A 161 1.17 4.60 -11.38
N VAL A 162 0.19 4.78 -10.47
CA VAL A 162 -0.78 5.88 -10.60
C VAL A 162 -0.96 6.70 -9.34
N GLY A 163 -0.37 6.26 -8.23
CA GLY A 163 -0.49 6.90 -6.93
C GLY A 163 -1.82 6.63 -6.24
N LEU A 164 -1.99 7.30 -5.10
CA LEU A 164 -3.12 7.17 -4.19
C LEU A 164 -3.91 8.48 -4.13
N GLY A 165 -4.70 8.66 -3.08
CA GLY A 165 -5.60 9.80 -2.96
C GLY A 165 -5.64 10.41 -1.56
N LEU A 166 -6.78 11.03 -1.26
CA LEU A 166 -6.97 11.84 -0.06
C LEU A 166 -7.00 11.02 1.22
N VAL A 167 -7.43 9.74 1.18
CA VAL A 167 -7.42 8.87 2.37
C VAL A 167 -6.00 8.74 2.91
N HIS A 168 -5.05 8.33 2.05
CA HIS A 168 -3.65 8.21 2.44
C HIS A 168 -3.03 9.55 2.80
N GLY A 169 -3.37 10.62 2.07
CA GLY A 169 -2.94 11.98 2.40
C GLY A 169 -3.34 12.45 3.80
N MET A 170 -4.49 12.00 4.30
CA MET A 170 -4.97 12.29 5.65
C MET A 170 -4.49 11.27 6.70
N ALA A 171 -4.30 10.00 6.33
CA ALA A 171 -3.87 8.95 7.24
C ALA A 171 -2.41 9.13 7.71
N HIS A 172 -1.53 9.61 6.85
CA HIS A 172 -0.12 9.86 7.22
C HIS A 172 0.03 10.86 8.38
N PRO A 173 -0.58 12.05 8.35
CA PRO A 173 -0.57 12.96 9.51
C PRO A 173 -1.16 12.34 10.77
N LEU A 174 -2.27 11.61 10.69
CA LEU A 174 -2.85 10.93 11.85
C LEU A 174 -1.87 9.94 12.48
N GLY A 175 -1.15 9.18 11.64
CA GLY A 175 -0.10 8.28 12.12
C GLY A 175 1.06 9.02 12.75
N ALA A 176 1.51 10.15 12.16
CA ALA A 176 2.66 10.90 12.64
C ALA A 176 2.39 11.65 13.95
N PHE A 177 1.21 12.28 14.09
CA PHE A 177 0.88 13.10 15.26
C PHE A 177 0.33 12.30 16.44
N TYR A 178 -0.48 11.25 16.14
CA TYR A 178 -1.27 10.54 17.14
C TYR A 178 -0.90 9.07 17.27
N ASN A 179 0.12 8.62 16.51
CA ASN A 179 0.53 7.21 16.44
C ASN A 179 -0.64 6.25 16.11
N THR A 180 -1.60 6.75 15.32
CA THR A 180 -2.73 5.93 14.85
C THR A 180 -2.22 4.86 13.91
N PRO A 181 -2.55 3.57 14.11
CA PRO A 181 -2.18 2.52 13.17
C PRO A 181 -2.70 2.82 11.77
N HIS A 182 -1.84 2.69 10.77
CA HIS A 182 -2.10 3.19 9.42
C HIS A 182 -3.40 2.64 8.80
N GLY A 183 -3.58 1.31 8.83
CA GLY A 183 -4.81 0.70 8.30
C GLY A 183 -6.08 1.07 9.07
N VAL A 184 -5.97 1.37 10.37
CA VAL A 184 -7.09 1.89 11.15
C VAL A 184 -7.45 3.32 10.73
N ALA A 185 -6.45 4.17 10.51
CA ALA A 185 -6.67 5.52 9.99
C ALA A 185 -7.37 5.47 8.62
N ASN A 186 -6.89 4.62 7.71
CA ASN A 186 -7.51 4.41 6.41
C ASN A 186 -8.95 3.93 6.52
N ALA A 187 -9.22 2.96 7.41
CA ALA A 187 -10.58 2.43 7.62
C ALA A 187 -11.57 3.50 8.08
N ILE A 188 -11.14 4.39 8.96
CA ILE A 188 -11.96 5.50 9.46
C ILE A 188 -12.21 6.53 8.37
N LEU A 189 -11.19 6.89 7.61
CA LEU A 189 -11.24 7.96 6.62
C LEU A 189 -11.93 7.55 5.31
N LEU A 190 -11.77 6.30 4.88
CA LEU A 190 -12.22 5.82 3.58
C LEU A 190 -13.69 6.14 3.28
N PRO A 191 -14.69 5.83 4.12
CA PRO A 191 -16.09 6.11 3.80
C PRO A 191 -16.40 7.60 3.68
N HIS A 192 -15.70 8.44 4.43
CA HIS A 192 -15.87 9.90 4.37
C HIS A 192 -15.30 10.48 3.08
N VAL A 193 -14.11 10.04 2.69
CA VAL A 193 -13.45 10.48 1.46
C VAL A 193 -14.17 9.93 0.23
N MET A 194 -14.67 8.69 0.27
CA MET A 194 -15.49 8.15 -0.82
C MET A 194 -16.74 9.00 -1.04
N ARG A 195 -17.42 9.41 0.04
CA ARG A 195 -18.57 10.32 -0.06
C ARG A 195 -18.19 11.68 -0.63
N TYR A 196 -17.07 12.24 -0.22
CA TYR A 196 -16.55 13.50 -0.72
C TYR A 196 -16.24 13.44 -2.22
N ASN A 197 -15.70 12.32 -2.70
CA ASN A 197 -15.32 12.13 -4.10
C ASN A 197 -16.49 11.69 -5.01
N ALA A 198 -17.66 11.37 -4.45
CA ALA A 198 -18.72 10.66 -5.17
C ALA A 198 -19.15 11.34 -6.48
N ASP A 199 -19.24 12.67 -6.48
CA ASP A 199 -19.68 13.44 -7.64
C ASP A 199 -18.63 13.50 -8.78
N PHE A 200 -17.40 13.05 -8.51
CA PHE A 200 -16.26 13.18 -9.43
C PHE A 200 -15.73 11.85 -9.96
N THR A 201 -16.29 10.73 -9.51
CA THR A 201 -15.77 9.38 -9.86
C THR A 201 -16.52 8.70 -11.00
N GLY A 202 -17.61 9.29 -11.50
CA GLY A 202 -18.43 8.70 -12.55
C GLY A 202 -18.99 7.33 -12.16
N GLU A 203 -18.82 6.34 -13.02
CA GLU A 203 -19.31 4.97 -12.79
C GLU A 203 -18.39 4.12 -11.88
N LYS A 204 -17.20 4.60 -11.54
CA LYS A 204 -16.18 3.79 -10.84
C LYS A 204 -16.66 3.25 -9.49
N TYR A 205 -17.42 4.01 -8.72
CA TYR A 205 -17.99 3.49 -7.47
C TYR A 205 -19.08 2.42 -7.68
N ARG A 206 -19.78 2.44 -8.81
CA ARG A 206 -20.71 1.35 -9.17
C ARG A 206 -19.96 0.09 -9.54
N ASP A 207 -18.85 0.21 -10.24
CA ASP A 207 -17.98 -0.93 -10.56
C ASP A 207 -17.40 -1.56 -9.30
N ILE A 208 -16.92 -0.73 -8.35
CA ILE A 208 -16.47 -1.19 -7.04
C ILE A 208 -17.58 -1.93 -6.31
N ALA A 209 -18.78 -1.34 -6.20
CA ALA A 209 -19.92 -1.95 -5.52
C ALA A 209 -20.28 -3.32 -6.14
N ARG A 210 -20.26 -3.41 -7.46
CA ARG A 210 -20.55 -4.66 -8.20
C ARG A 210 -19.57 -5.77 -7.85
N VAL A 211 -18.26 -5.50 -7.88
CA VAL A 211 -17.24 -6.53 -7.60
C VAL A 211 -17.16 -6.88 -6.11
N MET A 212 -17.57 -5.98 -5.22
CA MET A 212 -17.73 -6.26 -3.80
C MET A 212 -19.03 -7.02 -3.46
N GLY A 213 -19.89 -7.29 -4.45
CA GLY A 213 -21.16 -7.99 -4.25
C GLY A 213 -22.25 -7.15 -3.57
N VAL A 214 -22.10 -5.82 -3.56
CA VAL A 214 -23.13 -4.91 -3.03
C VAL A 214 -24.23 -4.73 -4.10
N LYS A 215 -25.48 -4.93 -3.69
CA LYS A 215 -26.67 -4.78 -4.55
C LYS A 215 -27.23 -3.37 -4.49
#